data_a303b133a079637c794fe4570d5f8156
#
_entry.id   a303b133a079637c794fe4570d5f8156
#
_cell.length_a   1.000
_cell.length_b   1.000
_cell.length_c   1.000
_cell.angle_alpha   90.00
_cell.angle_beta   90.00
_cell.angle_gamma   90.00
#
_symmetry.space_group_name_H-M   'P 1'
#
loop_
_entity.id
_entity.type
_entity.pdbx_description
1 polymer ?
#
loop_
_entity_poly.entity_id
_entity_poly.type
_entity_poly.pdbx_seq_one_letter_code
_entity_poly.pdbx_strand_id
1 'polypeptide(L)'
;MNNISSKAKIGKNVNCGYCVNIADNVVIEDNVTIGDYCLIGYSNNKKSSKKLLIKKGTKINSHSIIYGNSEIGENSVIGHRVLVREKTIIENNVQIGSF
;
A
#
# COMPACT_ATOMS: atom_id res chain seq x y z
N MET A 1 7.80 -3.49 -15.00
CA MET A 1 8.48 -4.44 -14.13
C MET A 1 8.25 -4.05 -12.68
N ASN A 2 7.86 -4.99 -11.86
CA ASN A 2 7.59 -4.73 -10.45
C ASN A 2 8.81 -5.07 -9.61
N ASN A 3 8.99 -4.30 -8.55
CA ASN A 3 10.05 -4.52 -7.58
C ASN A 3 9.40 -4.85 -6.23
N ILE A 4 9.15 -6.12 -6.01
CA ILE A 4 8.45 -6.59 -4.81
C ILE A 4 9.44 -7.30 -3.90
N SER A 5 9.59 -6.79 -2.68
CA SER A 5 10.50 -7.41 -1.71
C SER A 5 10.06 -8.83 -1.38
N SER A 6 11.01 -9.75 -1.33
CA SER A 6 10.74 -11.12 -0.89
C SER A 6 10.33 -11.19 0.58
N LYS A 7 10.59 -10.14 1.34
CA LYS A 7 10.21 -10.06 2.76
C LYS A 7 8.79 -9.54 2.97
N ALA A 8 8.17 -8.98 1.95
CA ALA A 8 6.78 -8.56 2.04
C ALA A 8 5.88 -9.78 2.12
N LYS A 9 4.79 -9.65 2.89
CA LYS A 9 3.78 -10.70 2.99
C LYS A 9 2.59 -10.29 2.14
N ILE A 10 2.30 -11.11 1.14
CA ILE A 10 1.26 -10.79 0.17
C ILE A 10 0.24 -11.90 0.14
N GLY A 11 -1.02 -11.55 0.34
CA GLY A 11 -2.13 -12.49 0.37
C GLY A 11 -2.53 -13.00 -1.00
N LYS A 12 -3.69 -13.65 -1.06
CA LYS A 12 -4.22 -14.25 -2.28
C LYS A 12 -4.91 -13.20 -3.14
N ASN A 13 -4.84 -13.37 -4.44
CA ASN A 13 -5.53 -12.54 -5.42
C ASN A 13 -5.16 -11.06 -5.32
N VAL A 14 -3.91 -10.79 -4.99
CA VAL A 14 -3.37 -9.42 -5.00
C VAL A 14 -2.91 -9.11 -6.42
N ASN A 15 -3.43 -8.04 -6.98
CA ASN A 15 -3.09 -7.62 -8.33
C ASN A 15 -2.28 -6.33 -8.28
N CYS A 16 -1.12 -6.35 -8.92
CA CYS A 16 -0.27 -5.18 -9.06
C CYS A 16 -0.18 -4.77 -10.52
N GLY A 17 -0.26 -3.48 -10.77
CA GLY A 17 -0.02 -2.93 -12.10
C GLY A 17 1.47 -2.91 -12.45
N TYR A 18 1.86 -1.97 -13.31
CA TYR A 18 3.24 -1.85 -13.77
C TYR A 18 4.08 -1.02 -12.82
N CYS A 19 5.35 -1.39 -12.67
CA CYS A 19 6.35 -0.60 -11.95
C CYS A 19 5.93 -0.28 -10.52
N VAL A 20 5.36 -1.24 -9.83
CA VAL A 20 4.99 -1.14 -8.42
C VAL A 20 6.17 -1.53 -7.56
N ASN A 21 6.49 -0.72 -6.55
CA ASN A 21 7.51 -1.05 -5.55
C ASN A 21 6.84 -1.41 -4.24
N ILE A 22 7.18 -2.57 -3.69
CA ILE A 22 6.69 -3.01 -2.39
C ILE A 22 7.89 -3.30 -1.50
N ALA A 23 7.98 -2.59 -0.39
CA ALA A 23 9.13 -2.66 0.52
C ALA A 23 9.03 -3.85 1.48
N ASP A 24 10.08 -4.04 2.29
CA ASP A 24 10.23 -5.20 3.17
C ASP A 24 9.12 -5.35 4.21
N ASN A 25 8.76 -4.24 4.86
CA ASN A 25 7.86 -4.26 6.01
C ASN A 25 6.41 -4.05 5.62
N VAL A 26 5.99 -4.68 4.55
CA VAL A 26 4.62 -4.53 4.04
C VAL A 26 3.87 -5.84 4.20
N VAL A 27 2.65 -5.73 4.73
CA VAL A 27 1.70 -6.85 4.78
C VAL A 27 0.47 -6.45 4.00
N ILE A 28 0.17 -7.21 2.96
CA ILE A 28 -0.98 -6.98 2.10
C ILE A 28 -1.89 -8.18 2.21
N GLU A 29 -3.12 -7.96 2.63
CA GLU A 29 -4.12 -9.02 2.77
C GLU A 29 -4.74 -9.37 1.42
N ASP A 30 -5.71 -10.29 1.43
CA ASP A 30 -6.28 -10.85 0.22
C ASP A 30 -7.07 -9.80 -0.59
N ASN A 31 -7.12 -10.00 -1.89
CA ASN A 31 -7.98 -9.25 -2.82
C ASN A 31 -7.67 -7.75 -2.87
N VAL A 32 -6.43 -7.37 -2.64
CA VAL A 32 -5.99 -5.98 -2.75
C VAL A 32 -5.53 -5.73 -4.18
N THR A 33 -5.89 -4.56 -4.71
CA THR A 33 -5.46 -4.12 -6.04
C THR A 33 -4.60 -2.87 -5.91
N ILE A 34 -3.43 -2.89 -6.56
CA ILE A 34 -2.49 -1.78 -6.53
C ILE A 34 -2.23 -1.35 -7.98
N GLY A 35 -2.50 -0.08 -8.26
CA GLY A 35 -2.33 0.48 -9.60
C GLY A 35 -0.88 0.74 -9.96
N ASP A 36 -0.68 1.22 -11.19
CA ASP A 36 0.64 1.42 -11.78
C ASP A 36 1.45 2.46 -10.99
N TYR A 37 2.76 2.26 -10.92
CA TYR A 37 3.73 3.24 -10.40
C TYR A 37 3.48 3.63 -8.94
N CYS A 38 2.93 2.73 -8.14
CA CYS A 38 2.76 2.99 -6.71
C CYS A 38 4.04 2.63 -5.95
N LEU A 39 4.34 3.41 -4.90
CA LEU A 39 5.38 3.09 -3.94
C LEU A 39 4.71 2.66 -2.64
N ILE A 40 4.84 1.40 -2.29
CA ILE A 40 4.15 0.79 -1.16
C ILE A 40 5.16 0.47 -0.06
N GLY A 41 5.00 1.11 1.08
CA GLY A 41 5.89 0.93 2.22
C GLY A 41 7.11 1.84 2.19
N TYR A 42 7.03 2.96 1.45
CA TYR A 42 8.13 3.90 1.39
C TYR A 42 8.53 4.39 2.79
N SER A 43 9.80 4.61 3.02
CA SER A 43 10.28 5.10 4.30
C SER A 43 11.50 5.98 4.08
N ASN A 44 11.51 7.14 4.75
CA ASN A 44 12.68 8.01 4.80
C ASN A 44 13.73 7.47 5.76
N ASN A 45 13.32 6.63 6.69
CA ASN A 45 14.21 6.07 7.69
C ASN A 45 14.29 4.56 7.51
N LYS A 46 15.39 4.11 6.91
CA LYS A 46 15.61 2.69 6.63
C LYS A 46 15.71 1.83 7.90
N LYS A 47 15.87 2.45 9.05
CA LYS A 47 15.95 1.73 10.32
C LYS A 47 14.58 1.45 10.92
N SER A 48 13.52 2.03 10.39
CA SER A 48 12.18 1.76 10.91
C SER A 48 11.75 0.36 10.53
N SER A 49 11.37 -0.42 11.53
CA SER A 49 10.88 -1.79 11.35
C SER A 49 9.35 -1.86 11.42
N LYS A 50 8.67 -0.73 11.50
CA LYS A 50 7.22 -0.72 11.66
C LYS A 50 6.52 -1.00 10.35
N LYS A 51 5.50 -1.84 10.42
CA LYS A 51 4.83 -2.38 9.25
C LYS A 51 3.85 -1.41 8.63
N LEU A 52 3.68 -1.55 7.34
CA LEU A 52 2.49 -1.07 6.64
C LEU A 52 1.55 -2.26 6.49
N LEU A 53 0.32 -2.10 6.97
CA LEU A 53 -0.72 -3.11 6.82
C LEU A 53 -1.80 -2.59 5.88
N ILE A 54 -2.03 -3.31 4.79
CA ILE A 54 -3.11 -3.01 3.84
C ILE A 54 -4.11 -4.17 3.94
N LYS A 55 -5.31 -3.87 4.42
CA LYS A 55 -6.30 -4.90 4.69
C LYS A 55 -7.08 -5.28 3.44
N LYS A 56 -7.76 -6.41 3.53
CA LYS A 56 -8.39 -7.08 2.38
C LYS A 56 -9.34 -6.18 1.61
N GLY A 57 -9.38 -6.40 0.32
CA GLY A 57 -10.32 -5.75 -0.59
C GLY A 57 -10.03 -4.29 -0.89
N THR A 58 -8.94 -3.74 -0.39
CA THR A 58 -8.58 -2.35 -0.61
C THR A 58 -8.02 -2.15 -2.01
N LYS A 59 -8.32 -1.00 -2.59
CA LYS A 59 -7.82 -0.61 -3.90
C LYS A 59 -6.99 0.66 -3.76
N ILE A 60 -5.75 0.60 -4.25
CA ILE A 60 -4.85 1.75 -4.29
C ILE A 60 -4.61 2.08 -5.75
N ASN A 61 -5.02 3.27 -6.16
CA ASN A 61 -4.90 3.69 -7.55
C ASN A 61 -3.51 4.24 -7.86
N SER A 62 -3.25 4.48 -9.13
CA SER A 62 -1.91 4.70 -9.67
C SER A 62 -1.20 5.92 -9.07
N HIS A 63 0.12 5.86 -9.07
CA HIS A 63 1.01 6.95 -8.66
C HIS A 63 0.85 7.37 -7.21
N SER A 64 0.30 6.50 -6.37
CA SER A 64 0.15 6.79 -4.94
C SER A 64 1.39 6.33 -4.18
N ILE A 65 1.69 7.04 -3.11
CA ILE A 65 2.81 6.73 -2.23
C ILE A 65 2.25 6.45 -0.84
N ILE A 66 2.45 5.24 -0.36
CA ILE A 66 1.98 4.82 0.96
C ILE A 66 3.21 4.54 1.81
N TYR A 67 3.37 5.32 2.86
CA TYR A 67 4.51 5.15 3.77
C TYR A 67 4.35 3.93 4.65
N GLY A 68 5.45 3.35 5.06
CA GLY A 68 5.48 2.36 6.12
C GLY A 68 4.97 2.92 7.44
N ASN A 69 4.77 2.06 8.42
CA ASN A 69 4.24 2.47 9.72
C ASN A 69 2.87 3.14 9.60
N SER A 70 2.00 2.52 8.84
CA SER A 70 0.63 2.98 8.61
C SER A 70 -0.30 1.79 8.46
N GLU A 71 -1.60 2.04 8.48
CA GLU A 71 -2.59 0.99 8.30
C GLU A 71 -3.72 1.50 7.43
N ILE A 72 -4.10 0.70 6.45
CA ILE A 72 -5.25 0.98 5.59
C ILE A 72 -6.29 -0.11 5.81
N GLY A 73 -7.49 0.29 6.22
CA GLY A 73 -8.57 -0.62 6.58
C GLY A 73 -9.17 -1.36 5.40
N GLU A 74 -10.11 -2.25 5.69
CA GLU A 74 -10.72 -3.12 4.69
C GLU A 74 -11.57 -2.34 3.70
N ASN A 75 -11.56 -2.78 2.45
CA ASN A 75 -12.44 -2.27 1.39
C ASN A 75 -12.38 -0.76 1.22
N SER A 76 -11.23 -0.17 1.51
CA SER A 76 -11.01 1.25 1.30
C SER A 76 -10.51 1.49 -0.12
N VAL A 77 -10.74 2.69 -0.63
CA VAL A 77 -10.26 3.09 -1.96
C VAL A 77 -9.39 4.32 -1.82
N ILE A 78 -8.15 4.19 -2.25
CA ILE A 78 -7.20 5.30 -2.31
C ILE A 78 -7.15 5.77 -3.76
N GLY A 79 -7.43 7.03 -3.99
CA GLY A 79 -7.43 7.61 -5.33
C GLY A 79 -6.05 7.66 -5.97
N HIS A 80 -5.97 8.27 -7.14
CA HIS A 80 -4.70 8.44 -7.83
C HIS A 80 -3.87 9.55 -7.19
N ARG A 81 -2.54 9.38 -7.17
CA ARG A 81 -1.59 10.40 -6.69
C ARG A 81 -1.85 10.82 -5.25
N VAL A 82 -2.22 9.89 -4.41
CA VAL A 82 -2.45 10.13 -3.00
C VAL A 82 -1.18 9.83 -2.23
N LEU A 83 -0.86 10.68 -1.26
CA LEU A 83 0.25 10.48 -0.35
C LEU A 83 -0.30 10.14 1.03
N VAL A 84 0.01 8.96 1.52
CA VAL A 84 -0.33 8.54 2.88
C VAL A 84 0.99 8.46 3.66
N ARG A 85 1.12 9.35 4.65
CA ARG A 85 2.33 9.41 5.45
C ARG A 85 2.34 8.35 6.55
N GLU A 86 3.49 8.20 7.18
CA GLU A 86 3.65 7.31 8.32
C GLU A 86 2.74 7.71 9.49
N LYS A 87 2.42 6.74 10.36
CA LYS A 87 1.54 6.92 11.53
C LYS A 87 0.11 7.30 11.16
N THR A 88 -0.30 6.97 9.94
CA THR A 88 -1.66 7.21 9.47
C THR A 88 -2.47 5.94 9.60
N ILE A 89 -3.69 6.06 10.10
CA ILE A 89 -4.66 4.96 10.14
C ILE A 89 -5.86 5.37 9.32
N ILE A 90 -6.12 4.61 8.27
CA ILE A 90 -7.32 4.76 7.45
C ILE A 90 -8.24 3.62 7.81
N GLU A 91 -9.45 3.94 8.21
CA GLU A 91 -10.41 2.95 8.68
C GLU A 91 -11.04 2.16 7.53
N ASN A 92 -11.93 1.24 7.85
CA ASN A 92 -12.61 0.43 6.84
C ASN A 92 -13.55 1.27 6.00
N ASN A 93 -13.69 0.91 4.74
CA ASN A 93 -14.66 1.51 3.82
C ASN A 93 -14.49 3.02 3.64
N VAL A 94 -13.27 3.51 3.75
CA VAL A 94 -12.94 4.92 3.51
C VAL A 94 -12.60 5.11 2.05
N GLN A 95 -13.07 6.20 1.48
CA GLN A 95 -12.73 6.59 0.12
C GLN A 95 -11.98 7.91 0.14
N ILE A 96 -10.77 7.89 -0.40
CA ILE A 96 -9.94 9.09 -0.52
C ILE A 96 -9.88 9.45 -2.00
N GLY A 97 -10.32 10.66 -2.33
CA GLY A 97 -10.32 11.12 -3.71
C GLY A 97 -8.92 11.36 -4.25
N SER A 98 -8.83 11.41 -5.56
CA SER A 98 -7.56 11.65 -6.26
C SER A 98 -7.13 13.10 -6.08
N PHE A 99 -5.81 13.27 -6.15
CA PHE A 99 -5.23 14.61 -6.09
C PHE A 99 -5.22 15.27 -7.48
#